data_7cc977b031ad6e11d46fed5ccd116ff4
#
_entry.id   7cc977b031ad6e11d46fed5ccd116ff4
#
_cell.length_a   1.000
_cell.length_b   1.000
_cell.length_c   1.000
_cell.angle_alpha   90.00
_cell.angle_beta   90.00
_cell.angle_gamma   90.00
#
_symmetry.space_group_name_H-M   'P 1'
#
loop_
_entity.id
_entity.type
_entity.pdbx_description
1 polymer ?
#
loop_
_entity_poly.entity_id
_entity_poly.type
_entity_poly.pdbx_seq_one_letter_code
_entity_poly.pdbx_strand_id
1 'polypeptide(L)'
;ENELKELDETAEVEIYSGQNDQSTLMQIGKQAVTDGADVIIPIGTLAAQTMVVASEDTEIPVVYATISDPEAASLTGIDRVTGTSDALNTKQFVDMMLKQNPNLQTVGLLYSNSETNSQKPIAEVKKILDEKKIKYIEATANTSQEVIAAASSLIASKVDAVFTPTDNVIMSSELAIYESFMNANIPHYAGADSFVRSGAFATCGVNY
;
A
#
# COMPACT_ATOMS: atom_id res chain seq x y z
N GLU A 1 -5.85 18.90 6.19
CA GLU A 1 -5.53 20.30 6.55
C GLU A 1 -6.80 21.14 6.70
N ASN A 2 -7.65 21.22 5.68
CA ASN A 2 -8.86 22.06 5.72
C ASN A 2 -9.81 21.65 6.88
N GLU A 3 -10.05 20.36 7.06
CA GLU A 3 -10.92 19.85 8.13
C GLU A 3 -10.35 20.11 9.53
N LEU A 4 -9.02 20.04 9.71
CA LEU A 4 -8.40 20.40 10.98
C LEU A 4 -8.59 21.89 11.29
N LYS A 5 -8.44 22.76 10.29
CA LYS A 5 -8.68 24.20 10.43
C LYS A 5 -10.14 24.57 10.65
N GLU A 6 -11.09 23.74 10.17
CA GLU A 6 -12.52 23.88 10.47
C GLU A 6 -12.83 23.54 11.93
N LEU A 7 -12.09 22.59 12.51
CA LEU A 7 -12.25 22.20 13.91
C LEU A 7 -11.55 23.16 14.89
N ASP A 8 -10.41 23.69 14.47
CA ASP A 8 -9.63 24.68 15.24
C ASP A 8 -8.93 25.65 14.28
N GLU A 9 -9.41 26.90 14.22
CA GLU A 9 -8.85 27.95 13.36
C GLU A 9 -7.40 28.32 13.74
N THR A 10 -6.95 27.96 14.94
CA THR A 10 -5.59 28.22 15.44
C THR A 10 -4.60 27.11 15.13
N ALA A 11 -5.09 25.98 14.55
CA ALA A 11 -4.22 24.86 14.21
C ALA A 11 -3.24 25.23 13.08
N GLU A 12 -1.95 25.17 13.38
CA GLU A 12 -0.88 25.27 12.38
C GLU A 12 -0.54 23.89 11.88
N VAL A 13 -0.60 23.69 10.55
CA VAL A 13 -0.36 22.39 9.91
C VAL A 13 0.79 22.52 8.93
N GLU A 14 1.86 21.78 9.19
CA GLU A 14 2.99 21.63 8.29
C GLU A 14 2.94 20.28 7.57
N ILE A 15 3.11 20.29 6.25
CA ILE A 15 3.00 19.09 5.40
C ILE A 15 4.36 18.78 4.79
N TYR A 16 4.81 17.54 5.00
CA TYR A 16 6.06 17.02 4.47
C TYR A 16 5.83 15.76 3.63
N SER A 17 6.66 15.56 2.62
CA SER A 17 6.67 14.32 1.83
C SER A 17 7.99 13.59 2.00
N GLY A 18 7.93 12.37 2.49
CA GLY A 18 9.09 11.48 2.61
C GLY A 18 9.37 10.68 1.33
N GLN A 19 8.53 10.79 0.30
CA GLN A 19 8.69 10.14 -1.01
C GLN A 19 8.98 8.63 -0.91
N ASN A 20 8.40 7.97 0.08
CA ASN A 20 8.62 6.56 0.42
C ASN A 20 10.09 6.21 0.72
N ASP A 21 10.89 7.18 1.16
CA ASP A 21 12.28 7.01 1.57
C ASP A 21 12.41 7.10 3.10
N GLN A 22 12.86 6.01 3.72
CA GLN A 22 12.96 5.90 5.18
C GLN A 22 13.92 6.92 5.78
N SER A 23 15.01 7.24 5.09
CA SER A 23 16.01 8.19 5.56
C SER A 23 15.45 9.61 5.61
N THR A 24 14.74 10.01 4.56
CA THR A 24 14.03 11.28 4.48
C THR A 24 12.93 11.38 5.53
N LEU A 25 12.13 10.32 5.71
CA LEU A 25 11.11 10.26 6.75
C LEU A 25 11.70 10.41 8.16
N MET A 26 12.83 9.76 8.43
CA MET A 26 13.52 9.88 9.73
C MET A 26 13.97 11.32 10.00
N GLN A 27 14.48 12.02 8.99
CA GLN A 27 14.88 13.42 9.13
C GLN A 27 13.67 14.32 9.41
N ILE A 28 12.56 14.11 8.69
CA ILE A 28 11.29 14.83 8.91
C ILE A 28 10.78 14.61 10.33
N GLY A 29 10.78 13.36 10.82
CA GLY A 29 10.31 13.04 12.16
C GLY A 29 11.16 13.70 13.25
N LYS A 30 12.49 13.67 13.11
CA LYS A 30 13.39 14.36 14.04
C LYS A 30 13.24 15.89 14.00
N GLN A 31 12.96 16.44 12.81
CA GLN A 31 12.68 17.86 12.66
C GLN A 31 11.38 18.22 13.38
N ALA A 32 10.31 17.47 13.18
CA ALA A 32 9.02 17.68 13.85
C ALA A 32 9.16 17.65 15.39
N VAL A 33 9.96 16.74 15.94
CA VAL A 33 10.28 16.68 17.36
C VAL A 33 11.05 17.94 17.81
N THR A 34 12.04 18.39 17.03
CA THR A 34 12.85 19.56 17.35
C THR A 34 12.04 20.86 17.31
N ASP A 35 11.11 20.97 16.39
CA ASP A 35 10.23 22.12 16.21
C ASP A 35 9.09 22.14 17.24
N GLY A 36 8.96 21.08 18.04
CA GLY A 36 7.99 20.99 19.14
C GLY A 36 6.57 20.73 18.65
N ALA A 37 6.41 19.88 17.65
CA ALA A 37 5.07 19.49 17.18
C ALA A 37 4.21 18.91 18.33
N ASP A 38 2.97 19.37 18.45
CA ASP A 38 2.00 18.86 19.43
C ASP A 38 1.48 17.46 19.06
N VAL A 39 1.45 17.13 17.77
CA VAL A 39 1.03 15.83 17.24
C VAL A 39 1.72 15.56 15.90
N ILE A 40 2.04 14.29 15.63
CA ILE A 40 2.55 13.85 14.34
C ILE A 40 1.50 12.94 13.67
N ILE A 41 1.12 13.27 12.43
CA ILE A 41 0.09 12.53 11.67
C ILE A 41 0.74 11.88 10.45
N PRO A 42 1.34 10.69 10.58
CA PRO A 42 1.88 9.96 9.44
C PRO A 42 0.79 9.30 8.60
N ILE A 43 0.94 9.38 7.28
CA ILE A 43 0.07 8.74 6.30
C ILE A 43 0.85 7.60 5.63
N GLY A 44 0.35 6.37 5.75
CA GLY A 44 0.97 5.16 5.21
C GLY A 44 1.95 4.47 6.17
N THR A 45 2.15 3.17 5.96
CA THR A 45 2.83 2.26 6.91
C THR A 45 4.27 2.65 7.19
N LEU A 46 5.09 2.89 6.14
CA LEU A 46 6.49 3.24 6.31
C LEU A 46 6.66 4.56 7.07
N ALA A 47 5.81 5.56 6.77
CA ALA A 47 5.80 6.84 7.47
C ALA A 47 5.45 6.64 8.95
N ALA A 48 4.40 5.87 9.26
CA ALA A 48 3.98 5.63 10.63
C ALA A 48 5.06 4.92 11.46
N GLN A 49 5.64 3.85 10.93
CA GLN A 49 6.74 3.14 11.58
C GLN A 49 7.93 4.07 11.86
N THR A 50 8.30 4.88 10.88
CA THR A 50 9.44 5.79 11.00
C THR A 50 9.18 6.93 12.00
N MET A 51 7.96 7.52 12.00
CA MET A 51 7.61 8.59 12.93
C MET A 51 7.57 8.10 14.39
N VAL A 52 7.07 6.89 14.63
CA VAL A 52 7.08 6.28 15.97
C VAL A 52 8.51 6.14 16.49
N VAL A 53 9.44 5.70 15.65
CA VAL A 53 10.87 5.59 16.01
C VAL A 53 11.51 6.96 16.16
N ALA A 54 11.25 7.89 15.25
CA ALA A 54 11.86 9.23 15.29
C ALA A 54 11.47 10.03 16.55
N SER A 55 10.30 9.73 17.13
CA SER A 55 9.74 10.39 18.32
C SER A 55 9.74 9.50 19.58
N GLU A 56 10.54 8.41 19.63
CA GLU A 56 10.48 7.41 20.70
C GLU A 56 10.82 7.97 22.09
N ASP A 57 11.71 8.95 22.17
CA ASP A 57 12.12 9.60 23.42
C ASP A 57 11.21 10.77 23.84
N THR A 58 10.01 10.86 23.25
CA THR A 58 9.06 11.96 23.51
C THR A 58 7.67 11.42 23.87
N GLU A 59 6.83 12.30 24.44
CA GLU A 59 5.41 12.03 24.68
C GLU A 59 4.51 12.52 23.53
N ILE A 60 5.08 12.97 22.40
CA ILE A 60 4.32 13.48 21.25
C ILE A 60 3.39 12.38 20.74
N PRO A 61 2.07 12.61 20.68
CA PRO A 61 1.13 11.66 20.10
C PRO A 61 1.40 11.43 18.60
N VAL A 62 1.34 10.16 18.18
CA VAL A 62 1.40 9.77 16.77
C VAL A 62 0.05 9.20 16.36
N VAL A 63 -0.64 9.89 15.45
CA VAL A 63 -1.97 9.51 14.97
C VAL A 63 -1.85 9.06 13.51
N TYR A 64 -1.68 7.77 13.29
CA TYR A 64 -1.49 7.24 11.93
C TYR A 64 -2.79 7.18 11.13
N ALA A 65 -2.68 7.36 9.82
CA ALA A 65 -3.76 7.18 8.87
C ALA A 65 -3.38 6.17 7.79
N THR A 66 -4.39 5.42 7.29
CA THR A 66 -4.25 4.50 6.15
C THR A 66 -3.23 3.38 6.37
N ILE A 67 -3.35 2.66 7.49
CA ILE A 67 -2.47 1.52 7.80
C ILE A 67 -3.22 0.21 7.59
N SER A 68 -2.73 -0.61 6.68
CA SER A 68 -3.41 -1.88 6.33
C SER A 68 -3.35 -2.92 7.45
N ASP A 69 -2.26 -2.97 8.22
CA ASP A 69 -2.10 -3.85 9.37
C ASP A 69 -1.25 -3.17 10.47
N PRO A 70 -1.88 -2.48 11.43
CA PRO A 70 -1.18 -1.80 12.52
C PRO A 70 -0.38 -2.76 13.42
N GLU A 71 -0.83 -4.01 13.60
CA GLU A 71 -0.13 -5.01 14.41
C GLU A 71 1.17 -5.46 13.71
N ALA A 72 1.10 -5.84 12.44
CA ALA A 72 2.27 -6.20 11.66
C ALA A 72 3.26 -5.03 11.50
N ALA A 73 2.74 -3.81 11.49
CA ALA A 73 3.55 -2.59 11.45
C ALA A 73 4.16 -2.21 12.82
N SER A 74 3.89 -2.97 13.90
CA SER A 74 4.36 -2.68 15.27
C SER A 74 3.88 -1.32 15.81
N LEU A 75 2.65 -0.92 15.45
CA LEU A 75 2.03 0.34 15.86
C LEU A 75 1.02 0.17 17.00
N THR A 76 0.86 -1.05 17.52
CA THR A 76 -0.09 -1.36 18.60
C THR A 76 0.61 -1.51 19.95
N GLY A 77 -0.11 -1.26 21.05
CA GLY A 77 0.43 -1.42 22.41
C GLY A 77 1.39 -0.30 22.85
N ILE A 78 1.39 0.84 22.16
CA ILE A 78 2.15 2.05 22.51
C ILE A 78 1.15 3.13 22.88
N ASP A 79 1.15 3.58 24.14
CA ASP A 79 0.09 4.46 24.69
C ASP A 79 -0.12 5.76 23.91
N ARG A 80 0.96 6.33 23.35
CA ARG A 80 0.92 7.57 22.57
C ARG A 80 0.63 7.38 21.07
N VAL A 81 0.38 6.12 20.62
CA VAL A 81 0.19 5.79 19.20
C VAL A 81 -1.22 5.27 18.97
N THR A 82 -1.94 5.89 18.06
CA THR A 82 -3.29 5.49 17.63
C THR A 82 -3.52 5.84 16.16
N GLY A 83 -4.67 5.46 15.60
CA GLY A 83 -5.00 5.86 14.23
C GLY A 83 -6.07 4.99 13.58
N THR A 84 -6.12 5.05 12.25
CA THR A 84 -7.12 4.37 11.42
C THR A 84 -6.50 3.33 10.50
N SER A 85 -7.21 2.18 10.36
CA SER A 85 -6.81 1.10 9.45
C SER A 85 -7.65 1.10 8.18
N ASP A 86 -7.00 0.73 7.07
CA ASP A 86 -7.59 0.58 5.73
C ASP A 86 -7.42 -0.84 5.16
N ALA A 87 -7.53 -1.85 6.01
CA ALA A 87 -7.34 -3.25 5.62
C ALA A 87 -8.19 -3.65 4.39
N LEU A 88 -7.56 -4.31 3.41
CA LEU A 88 -8.21 -4.75 2.19
C LEU A 88 -9.15 -5.95 2.44
N ASN A 89 -10.30 -5.95 1.76
CA ASN A 89 -11.13 -7.13 1.66
C ASN A 89 -10.66 -8.04 0.52
N THR A 90 -9.61 -8.81 0.75
CA THR A 90 -8.95 -9.67 -0.21
C THR A 90 -9.89 -10.70 -0.86
N LYS A 91 -10.89 -11.19 -0.09
CA LYS A 91 -11.92 -12.08 -0.63
C LYS A 91 -12.74 -11.40 -1.74
N GLN A 92 -13.11 -10.15 -1.54
CA GLN A 92 -13.88 -9.39 -2.52
C GLN A 92 -13.10 -9.20 -3.84
N PHE A 93 -11.77 -9.02 -3.78
CA PHE A 93 -10.92 -8.97 -4.97
C PHE A 93 -10.95 -10.28 -5.75
N VAL A 94 -10.76 -11.41 -5.08
CA VAL A 94 -10.80 -12.71 -5.75
C VAL A 94 -12.20 -13.02 -6.33
N ASP A 95 -13.24 -12.67 -5.59
CA ASP A 95 -14.62 -12.83 -6.09
C ASP A 95 -14.91 -11.92 -7.30
N MET A 96 -14.34 -10.71 -7.35
CA MET A 96 -14.43 -9.81 -8.51
C MET A 96 -13.70 -10.39 -9.73
N MET A 97 -12.47 -10.89 -9.57
CA MET A 97 -11.72 -11.54 -10.63
C MET A 97 -12.50 -12.72 -11.21
N LEU A 98 -13.11 -13.56 -10.36
CA LEU A 98 -13.90 -14.71 -10.79
C LEU A 98 -15.22 -14.32 -11.47
N LYS A 99 -15.83 -13.21 -11.08
CA LYS A 99 -17.00 -12.68 -11.80
C LYS A 99 -16.63 -12.20 -13.20
N GLN A 100 -15.48 -11.57 -13.34
CA GLN A 100 -14.97 -11.10 -14.63
C GLN A 100 -14.49 -12.24 -15.51
N ASN A 101 -13.77 -13.21 -14.95
CA ASN A 101 -13.29 -14.41 -15.64
C ASN A 101 -13.63 -15.68 -14.83
N PRO A 102 -14.76 -16.32 -15.09
CA PRO A 102 -15.13 -17.57 -14.42
C PRO A 102 -14.16 -18.73 -14.65
N ASN A 103 -13.32 -18.64 -15.69
CA ASN A 103 -12.32 -19.65 -16.03
C ASN A 103 -10.89 -19.27 -15.55
N LEU A 104 -10.79 -18.38 -14.58
CA LEU A 104 -9.52 -17.94 -13.99
C LEU A 104 -8.71 -19.15 -13.48
N GLN A 105 -7.50 -19.35 -13.99
CA GLN A 105 -6.64 -20.49 -13.64
C GLN A 105 -5.34 -20.07 -12.96
N THR A 106 -4.79 -18.90 -13.32
CA THR A 106 -3.49 -18.45 -12.82
C THR A 106 -3.52 -16.95 -12.56
N VAL A 107 -3.20 -16.54 -11.33
CA VAL A 107 -3.09 -15.14 -10.92
C VAL A 107 -1.63 -14.75 -10.70
N GLY A 108 -1.19 -13.66 -11.28
CA GLY A 108 0.07 -13.02 -10.95
C GLY A 108 -0.08 -12.21 -9.66
N LEU A 109 0.83 -12.36 -8.70
CA LEU A 109 0.89 -11.56 -7.48
C LEU A 109 2.09 -10.63 -7.60
N LEU A 110 1.84 -9.35 -7.85
CA LEU A 110 2.87 -8.32 -8.04
C LEU A 110 2.91 -7.41 -6.81
N TYR A 111 4.02 -7.43 -6.08
CA TYR A 111 4.15 -6.66 -4.84
C TYR A 111 5.61 -6.44 -4.45
N SER A 112 5.84 -5.51 -3.52
CA SER A 112 7.14 -5.32 -2.87
C SER A 112 7.22 -6.15 -1.60
N ASN A 113 8.28 -6.94 -1.47
CA ASN A 113 8.55 -7.68 -0.24
C ASN A 113 9.19 -6.80 0.86
N SER A 114 9.57 -5.57 0.55
CA SER A 114 10.04 -4.58 1.52
C SER A 114 8.91 -3.80 2.19
N GLU A 115 7.68 -3.89 1.68
CA GLU A 115 6.52 -3.20 2.25
C GLU A 115 5.70 -4.10 3.17
N THR A 116 5.63 -3.75 4.45
CA THR A 116 4.88 -4.49 5.49
C THR A 116 3.38 -4.57 5.15
N ASN A 117 2.80 -3.51 4.60
CA ASN A 117 1.39 -3.42 4.18
C ASN A 117 1.02 -4.41 3.07
N SER A 118 1.98 -4.91 2.31
CA SER A 118 1.75 -5.89 1.24
C SER A 118 1.68 -7.33 1.75
N GLN A 119 2.31 -7.65 2.88
CA GLN A 119 2.50 -9.03 3.34
C GLN A 119 1.19 -9.75 3.66
N LYS A 120 0.35 -9.15 4.50
CA LYS A 120 -0.91 -9.77 4.93
C LYS A 120 -1.91 -9.96 3.76
N PRO A 121 -2.21 -8.94 2.93
CA PRO A 121 -3.09 -9.13 1.78
C PRO A 121 -2.61 -10.20 0.80
N ILE A 122 -1.31 -10.29 0.55
CA ILE A 122 -0.75 -11.34 -0.31
C ILE A 122 -0.94 -12.73 0.32
N ALA A 123 -0.66 -12.90 1.62
CA ALA A 123 -0.87 -14.16 2.31
C ALA A 123 -2.34 -14.60 2.28
N GLU A 124 -3.28 -13.66 2.49
CA GLU A 124 -4.71 -13.92 2.45
C GLU A 124 -5.19 -14.30 1.03
N VAL A 125 -4.74 -13.57 0.00
CA VAL A 125 -5.08 -13.90 -1.40
C VAL A 125 -4.55 -15.28 -1.77
N LYS A 126 -3.31 -15.62 -1.43
CA LYS A 126 -2.73 -16.96 -1.65
C LYS A 126 -3.61 -18.05 -1.02
N LYS A 127 -4.01 -17.87 0.23
CA LYS A 127 -4.89 -18.82 0.91
C LYS A 127 -6.22 -19.00 0.19
N ILE A 128 -6.86 -17.91 -0.27
CA ILE A 128 -8.13 -17.99 -1.01
C ILE A 128 -7.95 -18.66 -2.36
N LEU A 129 -6.85 -18.39 -3.07
CA LEU A 129 -6.53 -19.01 -4.35
C LEU A 129 -6.28 -20.51 -4.19
N ASP A 130 -5.56 -20.94 -3.15
CA ASP A 130 -5.32 -22.35 -2.81
C ASP A 130 -6.65 -23.09 -2.53
N GLU A 131 -7.53 -22.49 -1.72
CA GLU A 131 -8.86 -23.04 -1.42
C GLU A 131 -9.70 -23.24 -2.70
N LYS A 132 -9.56 -22.33 -3.67
CA LYS A 132 -10.24 -22.37 -4.96
C LYS A 132 -9.50 -23.20 -6.03
N LYS A 133 -8.31 -23.75 -5.71
CA LYS A 133 -7.41 -24.47 -6.63
C LYS A 133 -6.99 -23.65 -7.85
N ILE A 134 -6.85 -22.35 -7.68
CA ILE A 134 -6.32 -21.40 -8.66
C ILE A 134 -4.82 -21.26 -8.42
N LYS A 135 -4.01 -21.41 -9.46
CA LYS A 135 -2.57 -21.24 -9.39
C LYS A 135 -2.21 -19.76 -9.23
N TYR A 136 -1.06 -19.49 -8.64
CA TYR A 136 -0.50 -18.15 -8.62
C TYR A 136 0.99 -18.16 -8.93
N ILE A 137 1.49 -17.04 -9.44
CA ILE A 137 2.89 -16.77 -9.70
C ILE A 137 3.24 -15.46 -8.99
N GLU A 138 4.21 -15.53 -8.09
CA GLU A 138 4.68 -14.35 -7.36
C GLU A 138 5.78 -13.66 -8.16
N ALA A 139 5.69 -12.34 -8.27
CA ALA A 139 6.71 -11.47 -8.84
C ALA A 139 6.92 -10.29 -7.90
N THR A 140 8.09 -10.21 -7.27
CA THR A 140 8.41 -9.17 -6.31
C THR A 140 9.34 -8.12 -6.90
N ALA A 141 9.17 -6.87 -6.46
CA ALA A 141 9.98 -5.75 -6.92
C ALA A 141 10.11 -4.70 -5.82
N ASN A 142 11.29 -4.12 -5.67
CA ASN A 142 11.57 -3.08 -4.66
C ASN A 142 12.03 -1.76 -5.31
N THR A 143 12.17 -1.75 -6.63
CA THR A 143 12.52 -0.57 -7.43
C THR A 143 11.65 -0.50 -8.68
N SER A 144 11.50 0.68 -9.29
CA SER A 144 10.72 0.85 -10.52
C SER A 144 11.23 -0.01 -11.70
N GLN A 145 12.55 -0.21 -11.81
CA GLN A 145 13.10 -1.09 -12.84
C GLN A 145 12.71 -2.56 -12.59
N GLU A 146 12.74 -2.99 -11.33
CA GLU A 146 12.32 -4.35 -10.97
C GLU A 146 10.82 -4.54 -11.22
N VAL A 147 9.98 -3.51 -10.98
CA VAL A 147 8.52 -3.57 -11.27
C VAL A 147 8.28 -3.84 -12.75
N ILE A 148 8.97 -3.14 -13.65
CA ILE A 148 8.86 -3.34 -15.10
C ILE A 148 9.28 -4.78 -15.49
N ALA A 149 10.38 -5.27 -14.91
CA ALA A 149 10.86 -6.62 -15.15
C ALA A 149 9.89 -7.68 -14.61
N ALA A 150 9.34 -7.48 -13.41
CA ALA A 150 8.37 -8.35 -12.77
C ALA A 150 7.06 -8.42 -13.57
N ALA A 151 6.54 -7.28 -14.03
CA ALA A 151 5.36 -7.21 -14.90
C ALA A 151 5.60 -7.96 -16.21
N SER A 152 6.75 -7.77 -16.86
CA SER A 152 7.14 -8.48 -18.08
C SER A 152 7.22 -9.99 -17.87
N SER A 153 7.73 -10.44 -16.73
CA SER A 153 7.79 -11.86 -16.35
C SER A 153 6.39 -12.48 -16.18
N LEU A 154 5.46 -11.76 -15.54
CA LEU A 154 4.07 -12.22 -15.39
C LEU A 154 3.37 -12.32 -16.76
N ILE A 155 3.59 -11.35 -17.65
CA ILE A 155 3.07 -11.38 -19.02
C ILE A 155 3.62 -12.59 -19.79
N ALA A 156 4.92 -12.83 -19.72
CA ALA A 156 5.56 -13.99 -20.36
C ALA A 156 5.04 -15.33 -19.80
N SER A 157 4.66 -15.35 -18.53
CA SER A 157 4.07 -16.51 -17.86
C SER A 157 2.59 -16.72 -18.21
N LYS A 158 1.98 -15.79 -18.97
CA LYS A 158 0.57 -15.86 -19.44
C LYS A 158 -0.41 -16.03 -18.28
N VAL A 159 -0.26 -15.25 -17.21
CA VAL A 159 -1.24 -15.20 -16.12
C VAL A 159 -2.58 -14.65 -16.64
N ASP A 160 -3.69 -15.07 -16.06
CA ASP A 160 -5.03 -14.63 -16.48
C ASP A 160 -5.43 -13.27 -15.88
N ALA A 161 -4.81 -12.90 -14.77
CA ALA A 161 -5.01 -11.63 -14.08
C ALA A 161 -3.79 -11.34 -13.20
N VAL A 162 -3.61 -10.07 -12.83
CA VAL A 162 -2.61 -9.65 -11.83
C VAL A 162 -3.32 -9.00 -10.65
N PHE A 163 -2.84 -9.28 -9.44
CA PHE A 163 -3.24 -8.62 -8.20
C PHE A 163 -2.06 -7.93 -7.54
N THR A 164 -2.28 -6.69 -7.12
CA THR A 164 -1.36 -5.89 -6.30
C THR A 164 -2.13 -5.33 -5.10
N PRO A 165 -1.64 -5.44 -3.86
CA PRO A 165 -2.25 -4.78 -2.70
C PRO A 165 -2.06 -3.25 -2.74
N THR A 166 -2.24 -2.55 -1.62
CA THR A 166 -1.90 -1.12 -1.46
C THR A 166 -0.39 -0.91 -1.35
N ASP A 167 0.33 -1.22 -2.43
CA ASP A 167 1.80 -1.23 -2.49
C ASP A 167 2.33 0.04 -3.14
N ASN A 168 3.13 0.82 -2.40
CA ASN A 168 3.61 2.13 -2.86
C ASN A 168 4.70 2.02 -3.94
N VAL A 169 5.53 0.97 -3.89
CA VAL A 169 6.56 0.73 -4.91
C VAL A 169 5.91 0.43 -6.25
N ILE A 170 4.93 -0.48 -6.26
CA ILE A 170 4.19 -0.81 -7.49
C ILE A 170 3.38 0.40 -7.95
N MET A 171 2.67 1.10 -7.03
CA MET A 171 1.88 2.28 -7.37
C MET A 171 2.70 3.36 -8.08
N SER A 172 3.89 3.65 -7.59
CA SER A 172 4.79 4.66 -8.19
C SER A 172 5.22 4.32 -9.62
N SER A 173 5.10 3.05 -10.00
CA SER A 173 5.51 2.51 -11.30
C SER A 173 4.34 2.12 -12.20
N GLU A 174 3.08 2.29 -11.76
CA GLU A 174 1.88 1.84 -12.49
C GLU A 174 1.82 2.39 -13.91
N LEU A 175 2.12 3.68 -14.11
CA LEU A 175 2.17 4.30 -15.43
C LEU A 175 3.19 3.66 -16.39
N ALA A 176 4.19 2.94 -15.88
CA ALA A 176 5.19 2.28 -16.71
C ALA A 176 4.78 0.85 -17.09
N ILE A 177 3.79 0.26 -16.44
CA ILE A 177 3.41 -1.16 -16.63
C ILE A 177 1.99 -1.37 -17.18
N TYR A 178 1.08 -0.41 -16.97
CA TYR A 178 -0.34 -0.59 -17.33
C TYR A 178 -0.56 -0.89 -18.82
N GLU A 179 0.15 -0.18 -19.73
CA GLU A 179 0.05 -0.41 -21.17
C GLU A 179 0.49 -1.83 -21.56
N SER A 180 1.52 -2.34 -20.89
CA SER A 180 2.02 -3.69 -21.14
C SER A 180 1.00 -4.76 -20.76
N PHE A 181 0.33 -4.61 -19.61
CA PHE A 181 -0.76 -5.48 -19.21
C PHE A 181 -1.98 -5.34 -20.12
N MET A 182 -2.36 -4.12 -20.48
CA MET A 182 -3.47 -3.85 -21.40
C MET A 182 -3.24 -4.49 -22.77
N ASN A 183 -2.04 -4.32 -23.35
CA ASN A 183 -1.68 -4.91 -24.64
C ASN A 183 -1.63 -6.45 -24.61
N ALA A 184 -1.31 -7.03 -23.45
CA ALA A 184 -1.34 -8.46 -23.22
C ALA A 184 -2.75 -9.01 -22.91
N ASN A 185 -3.78 -8.14 -22.77
CA ASN A 185 -5.12 -8.46 -22.31
C ASN A 185 -5.13 -9.12 -20.91
N ILE A 186 -4.25 -8.71 -20.03
CA ILE A 186 -4.16 -9.18 -18.63
C ILE A 186 -4.70 -8.08 -17.73
N PRO A 187 -5.87 -8.24 -17.09
CA PRO A 187 -6.41 -7.24 -16.18
C PRO A 187 -5.57 -7.15 -14.90
N HIS A 188 -5.18 -5.92 -14.51
CA HIS A 188 -4.48 -5.63 -13.28
C HIS A 188 -5.48 -5.12 -12.23
N TYR A 189 -5.68 -5.88 -11.18
CA TYR A 189 -6.52 -5.54 -10.02
C TYR A 189 -5.64 -5.02 -8.89
N ALA A 190 -5.95 -3.85 -8.37
CA ALA A 190 -5.08 -3.20 -7.40
C ALA A 190 -5.83 -2.66 -6.18
N GLY A 191 -5.13 -2.53 -5.05
CA GLY A 191 -5.69 -2.29 -3.73
C GLY A 191 -6.23 -0.88 -3.48
N ALA A 192 -5.99 0.10 -4.36
CA ALA A 192 -6.44 1.47 -4.18
C ALA A 192 -6.90 2.10 -5.50
N ASP A 193 -7.74 3.13 -5.41
CA ASP A 193 -8.26 3.87 -6.56
C ASP A 193 -7.17 4.65 -7.32
N SER A 194 -6.09 5.04 -6.64
CA SER A 194 -4.91 5.68 -7.25
C SER A 194 -4.28 4.83 -8.35
N PHE A 195 -4.28 3.50 -8.23
CA PHE A 195 -3.83 2.59 -9.29
C PHE A 195 -4.73 2.68 -10.53
N VAL A 196 -6.06 2.73 -10.33
CA VAL A 196 -7.01 2.81 -11.45
C VAL A 196 -6.88 4.15 -12.17
N ARG A 197 -6.67 5.24 -11.44
CA ARG A 197 -6.37 6.55 -12.04
C ARG A 197 -5.07 6.54 -12.87
N SER A 198 -4.15 5.62 -12.56
CA SER A 198 -2.88 5.44 -13.26
C SER A 198 -2.89 4.33 -14.31
N GLY A 199 -4.04 3.66 -14.56
CA GLY A 199 -4.22 2.72 -15.65
C GLY A 199 -4.54 1.28 -15.26
N ALA A 200 -4.53 0.91 -13.96
CA ALA A 200 -4.97 -0.41 -13.54
C ALA A 200 -6.43 -0.67 -13.92
N PHE A 201 -6.77 -1.93 -14.15
CA PHE A 201 -8.08 -2.33 -14.67
C PHE A 201 -9.22 -2.05 -13.69
N ALA A 202 -9.08 -2.43 -12.44
CA ALA A 202 -10.12 -2.25 -11.43
C ALA A 202 -9.60 -2.32 -10.00
N THR A 203 -10.36 -1.72 -9.09
CA THR A 203 -10.20 -1.85 -7.64
C THR A 203 -11.54 -2.11 -6.95
N CYS A 204 -11.51 -2.73 -5.78
CA CYS A 204 -12.55 -2.70 -4.75
C CYS A 204 -11.94 -2.36 -3.38
N GLY A 205 -10.79 -1.72 -3.42
CA GLY A 205 -10.00 -1.30 -2.26
C GLY A 205 -10.31 0.12 -1.80
N VAL A 206 -9.29 0.76 -1.28
CA VAL A 206 -9.41 2.07 -0.65
C VAL A 206 -9.56 3.18 -1.69
N ASN A 207 -10.37 4.17 -1.35
CA ASN A 207 -10.50 5.42 -2.09
C ASN A 207 -9.86 6.53 -1.23
N TYR A 208 -8.74 7.05 -1.71
CA TYR A 208 -7.99 8.12 -1.06
C TYR A 208 -8.34 9.50 -1.59
#